data_15521e23a9fc0d23d154a9aeca730cec
#
_entry.id   15521e23a9fc0d23d154a9aeca730cec
#
_cell.length_a   1.000
_cell.length_b   1.000
_cell.length_c   1.000
_cell.angle_alpha   90.00
_cell.angle_beta   90.00
_cell.angle_gamma   90.00
#
_symmetry.space_group_name_H-M   'P 1'
#
loop_
_entity.id
_entity.type
_entity.pdbx_description
1 polymer ?
#
loop_
_entity_poly.entity_id
_entity_poly.type
_entity_poly.pdbx_seq_one_letter_code
_entity_poly.pdbx_strand_id
1 'polypeptide(L)'
;YETIARKNKNSKAFDLVNKKINRGKINNEFDFGYCVFGPLIYEFVKWLDNETKEYEQILFLAREGWLLKTAYDTFKGNNDKSKYFLASRRATSVSAIYTENDIKDILNQYYKGSIKNLVYSRFGISISEDYYVTMPQDMEKVIEKLDIEDILNKAKTERNNYKKYIEKFSESCAVVDVGYSGTIQYYLAKMLNKKIDGYYICSHFNNKPEKIGCKCESIYGVLNLVDERENIV
;
A
#
# COMPACT_ATOMS: atom_id res chain seq x y z
N TYR A 1 16.76 -12.04 -3.73
CA TYR A 1 16.82 -13.13 -2.76
C TYR A 1 18.09 -13.09 -1.91
N GLU A 2 19.29 -13.07 -2.53
CA GLU A 2 20.57 -13.07 -1.82
C GLU A 2 20.71 -11.94 -0.80
N THR A 3 20.24 -10.74 -1.13
CA THR A 3 20.29 -9.58 -0.25
C THR A 3 19.41 -9.79 1.00
N ILE A 4 18.25 -10.40 0.85
CA ILE A 4 17.33 -10.73 1.92
C ILE A 4 17.90 -11.86 2.78
N ALA A 5 18.44 -12.90 2.15
CA ALA A 5 19.08 -14.01 2.83
C ALA A 5 20.31 -13.57 3.66
N ARG A 6 21.11 -12.60 3.15
CA ARG A 6 22.24 -12.04 3.90
C ARG A 6 21.83 -11.30 5.17
N LYS A 7 20.69 -10.60 5.15
CA LYS A 7 20.15 -9.90 6.34
C LYS A 7 19.58 -10.88 7.38
N ASN A 8 19.17 -12.06 6.96
CA ASN A 8 18.54 -13.08 7.80
C ASN A 8 19.40 -14.34 8.01
N LYS A 9 20.72 -14.18 8.10
CA LYS A 9 21.69 -15.29 8.22
C LYS A 9 21.40 -16.30 9.33
N ASN A 10 20.71 -15.88 10.38
CA ASN A 10 20.38 -16.71 11.53
C ASN A 10 18.96 -17.31 11.46
N SER A 11 18.23 -17.13 10.37
CA SER A 11 16.89 -17.69 10.21
C SER A 11 16.96 -19.14 9.73
N LYS A 12 16.41 -20.07 10.51
CA LYS A 12 16.26 -21.47 10.11
C LYS A 12 15.44 -21.64 8.83
N ALA A 13 14.47 -20.73 8.59
CA ALA A 13 13.66 -20.73 7.38
C ALA A 13 14.51 -20.43 6.14
N PHE A 14 15.37 -19.41 6.20
CA PHE A 14 16.32 -19.11 5.11
C PHE A 14 17.37 -20.19 4.90
N ASP A 15 17.83 -20.87 5.96
CA ASP A 15 18.74 -22.00 5.80
C ASP A 15 18.10 -23.16 5.05
N LEU A 16 16.83 -23.47 5.32
CA LEU A 16 16.08 -24.50 4.60
C LEU A 16 15.90 -24.14 3.12
N VAL A 17 15.61 -22.86 2.82
CA VAL A 17 15.52 -22.35 1.46
C VAL A 17 16.84 -22.50 0.73
N ASN A 18 17.94 -22.02 1.34
CA ASN A 18 19.26 -22.11 0.75
C ASN A 18 19.66 -23.56 0.43
N LYS A 19 19.37 -24.49 1.34
CA LYS A 19 19.63 -25.92 1.12
C LYS A 19 18.82 -26.50 -0.04
N LYS A 20 17.59 -26.02 -0.29
CA LYS A 20 16.75 -26.49 -1.38
C LYS A 20 17.11 -25.85 -2.72
N ILE A 21 17.36 -24.53 -2.75
CA ILE A 21 17.78 -23.81 -3.95
C ILE A 21 19.12 -24.36 -4.47
N ASN A 22 20.09 -24.53 -3.57
CA ASN A 22 21.41 -25.05 -3.94
C ASN A 22 21.38 -26.51 -4.43
N ARG A 23 20.29 -27.25 -4.19
CA ARG A 23 20.11 -28.63 -4.70
C ARG A 23 19.32 -28.69 -6.01
N GLY A 24 19.02 -27.54 -6.64
CA GLY A 24 18.31 -27.49 -7.94
C GLY A 24 16.89 -28.08 -7.92
N LYS A 25 16.23 -28.06 -6.77
CA LYS A 25 14.95 -28.75 -6.55
C LYS A 25 13.70 -27.83 -6.60
N ILE A 26 13.77 -26.71 -7.31
CA ILE A 26 12.58 -25.87 -7.57
C ILE A 26 12.13 -26.17 -9.00
N ASN A 27 11.11 -27.01 -9.13
CA ASN A 27 10.65 -27.51 -10.42
C ASN A 27 9.24 -27.04 -10.81
N ASN A 28 8.51 -26.43 -9.89
CA ASN A 28 7.13 -25.97 -10.10
C ASN A 28 6.78 -24.82 -9.14
N GLU A 29 5.59 -24.26 -9.32
CA GLU A 29 5.09 -23.12 -8.54
C GLU A 29 4.94 -23.46 -7.05
N PHE A 30 4.57 -24.69 -6.72
CA PHE A 30 4.47 -25.14 -5.33
C PHE A 30 5.85 -25.13 -4.65
N ASP A 31 6.86 -25.68 -5.31
CA ASP A 31 8.23 -25.67 -4.80
C ASP A 31 8.76 -24.24 -4.62
N PHE A 32 8.46 -23.36 -5.56
CA PHE A 32 8.80 -21.94 -5.44
C PHE A 32 8.08 -21.29 -4.25
N GLY A 33 6.77 -21.49 -4.13
CA GLY A 33 5.97 -21.00 -3.02
C GLY A 33 6.49 -21.49 -1.67
N TYR A 34 6.71 -22.79 -1.55
CA TYR A 34 7.15 -23.41 -0.31
C TYR A 34 8.61 -23.08 0.05
N CYS A 35 9.51 -23.08 -0.92
CA CYS A 35 10.94 -22.95 -0.67
C CYS A 35 11.43 -21.48 -0.65
N VAL A 36 10.75 -20.57 -1.33
CA VAL A 36 11.19 -19.17 -1.47
C VAL A 36 10.20 -18.23 -0.79
N PHE A 37 8.93 -18.29 -1.17
CA PHE A 37 7.94 -17.32 -0.70
C PHE A 37 7.50 -17.58 0.74
N GLY A 38 7.30 -18.84 1.11
CA GLY A 38 6.88 -19.23 2.46
C GLY A 38 7.81 -18.72 3.57
N PRO A 39 9.12 -18.94 3.48
CA PRO A 39 10.07 -18.39 4.44
C PRO A 39 10.08 -16.87 4.52
N LEU A 40 9.91 -16.15 3.38
CA LEU A 40 9.80 -14.69 3.39
C LEU A 40 8.57 -14.24 4.17
N ILE A 41 7.42 -14.85 3.90
CA ILE A 41 6.17 -14.55 4.59
C ILE A 41 6.23 -14.96 6.06
N TYR A 42 6.84 -16.09 6.40
CA TYR A 42 7.02 -16.53 7.79
C TYR A 42 7.83 -15.51 8.61
N GLU A 43 8.96 -15.06 8.10
CA GLU A 43 9.77 -14.04 8.79
C GLU A 43 9.02 -12.70 8.88
N PHE A 44 8.26 -12.34 7.83
CA PHE A 44 7.42 -11.16 7.87
C PHE A 44 6.36 -11.22 8.97
N VAL A 45 5.58 -12.29 9.08
CA VAL A 45 4.51 -12.39 10.09
C VAL A 45 5.07 -12.48 11.51
N LYS A 46 6.23 -13.12 11.69
CA LYS A 46 6.93 -13.18 12.97
C LYS A 46 7.44 -11.79 13.41
N TRP A 47 8.02 -11.04 12.49
CA TRP A 47 8.43 -9.66 12.74
C TRP A 47 7.22 -8.78 13.02
N LEU A 48 6.18 -8.86 12.19
CA LEU A 48 4.94 -8.10 12.34
C LEU A 48 4.30 -8.32 13.72
N ASP A 49 4.22 -9.57 14.19
CA ASP A 49 3.70 -9.88 15.51
C ASP A 49 4.46 -9.19 16.63
N ASN A 50 5.78 -9.08 16.48
CA ASN A 50 6.61 -8.40 17.47
C ASN A 50 6.41 -6.88 17.44
N GLU A 51 6.36 -6.28 16.25
CA GLU A 51 6.23 -4.83 16.06
C GLU A 51 4.83 -4.29 16.39
N THR A 52 3.82 -5.15 16.33
CA THR A 52 2.42 -4.71 16.48
C THR A 52 1.80 -5.07 17.82
N LYS A 53 2.58 -5.41 18.84
CA LYS A 53 2.09 -5.84 20.17
C LYS A 53 1.15 -4.82 20.82
N GLU A 54 1.48 -3.55 20.70
CA GLU A 54 0.78 -2.44 21.34
C GLU A 54 -0.56 -2.06 20.67
N TYR A 55 -0.82 -2.55 19.45
CA TYR A 55 -2.08 -2.26 18.76
C TYR A 55 -3.16 -3.28 19.12
N GLU A 56 -4.39 -2.80 19.23
CA GLU A 56 -5.56 -3.67 19.44
C GLU A 56 -5.94 -4.42 18.16
N GLN A 57 -5.76 -3.78 16.99
CA GLN A 57 -6.06 -4.39 15.70
C GLN A 57 -4.96 -4.15 14.67
N ILE A 58 -4.82 -5.13 13.77
CA ILE A 58 -3.93 -5.08 12.61
C ILE A 58 -4.82 -5.16 11.37
N LEU A 59 -4.82 -4.10 10.57
CA LEU A 59 -5.66 -3.96 9.39
C LEU A 59 -4.88 -4.36 8.14
N PHE A 60 -5.12 -5.54 7.63
CA PHE A 60 -4.50 -6.04 6.40
C PHE A 60 -5.22 -5.47 5.18
N LEU A 61 -4.54 -4.60 4.42
CA LEU A 61 -5.14 -3.85 3.32
C LEU A 61 -5.46 -4.75 2.12
N ALA A 62 -6.66 -4.64 1.60
CA ALA A 62 -7.08 -5.31 0.38
C ALA A 62 -6.22 -4.82 -0.82
N ARG A 63 -5.85 -5.67 -1.78
CA ARG A 63 -6.19 -7.10 -1.97
C ARG A 63 -5.13 -8.03 -1.41
N GLU A 64 -3.88 -7.64 -1.55
CA GLU A 64 -2.69 -8.43 -1.21
C GLU A 64 -2.64 -8.78 0.29
N GLY A 65 -3.22 -7.92 1.13
CA GLY A 65 -3.36 -8.16 2.56
C GLY A 65 -4.14 -9.44 2.94
N TRP A 66 -4.95 -10.00 2.03
CA TRP A 66 -5.58 -11.29 2.27
C TRP A 66 -4.57 -12.41 2.53
N LEU A 67 -3.55 -12.51 1.69
CA LEU A 67 -2.48 -13.50 1.84
C LEU A 67 -1.72 -13.29 3.15
N LEU A 68 -1.36 -12.05 3.45
CA LEU A 68 -0.60 -11.70 4.66
C LEU A 68 -1.41 -11.97 5.92
N LYS A 69 -2.72 -11.65 5.90
CA LYS A 69 -3.64 -11.99 7.00
C LYS A 69 -3.75 -13.48 7.22
N THR A 70 -3.95 -14.26 6.15
CA THR A 70 -4.05 -15.72 6.23
C THR A 70 -2.77 -16.32 6.81
N ALA A 71 -1.61 -15.83 6.41
CA ALA A 71 -0.34 -16.27 6.96
C ALA A 71 -0.19 -15.88 8.44
N TYR A 72 -0.60 -14.67 8.82
CA TYR A 72 -0.57 -14.21 10.21
C TYR A 72 -1.51 -15.03 11.10
N ASP A 73 -2.73 -15.31 10.66
CA ASP A 73 -3.69 -16.13 11.38
C ASP A 73 -3.21 -17.60 11.54
N THR A 74 -2.53 -18.12 10.52
CA THR A 74 -1.91 -19.46 10.59
C THR A 74 -0.77 -19.47 11.61
N PHE A 75 -0.01 -18.38 11.70
CA PHE A 75 1.11 -18.27 12.65
C PHE A 75 0.64 -18.09 14.09
N LYS A 76 -0.40 -17.29 14.32
CA LYS A 76 -0.90 -16.94 15.68
C LYS A 76 -2.01 -17.85 16.19
N GLY A 77 -2.66 -18.62 15.30
CA GLY A 77 -3.99 -19.15 15.56
C GLY A 77 -5.06 -18.07 15.36
N ASN A 78 -6.32 -18.49 15.31
CA ASN A 78 -7.45 -17.56 15.16
C ASN A 78 -7.45 -16.53 16.29
N ASN A 79 -7.37 -15.27 15.94
CA ASN A 79 -7.39 -14.15 16.87
C ASN A 79 -8.22 -13.00 16.29
N ASP A 80 -8.81 -12.22 17.19
CA ASP A 80 -9.62 -11.06 16.80
C ASP A 80 -8.79 -9.82 16.43
N LYS A 81 -7.48 -9.87 16.59
CA LYS A 81 -6.56 -8.76 16.30
C LYS A 81 -6.41 -8.50 14.80
N SER A 82 -6.33 -9.55 13.99
CA SER A 82 -6.17 -9.43 12.55
C SER A 82 -7.49 -9.17 11.83
N LYS A 83 -7.58 -8.09 11.08
CA LYS A 83 -8.77 -7.71 10.31
C LYS A 83 -8.40 -7.51 8.84
N TYR A 84 -9.23 -8.03 7.94
CA TYR A 84 -9.12 -7.70 6.52
C TYR A 84 -9.82 -6.37 6.27
N PHE A 85 -9.09 -5.40 5.74
CA PHE A 85 -9.56 -4.03 5.62
C PHE A 85 -9.72 -3.65 4.14
N LEU A 86 -10.96 -3.32 3.74
CA LEU A 86 -11.27 -2.92 2.38
C LEU A 86 -10.77 -1.50 2.13
N ALA A 87 -9.70 -1.41 1.38
CA ALA A 87 -9.10 -0.15 0.98
C ALA A 87 -8.65 -0.19 -0.48
N SER A 88 -8.73 0.93 -1.15
CA SER A 88 -8.09 1.13 -2.45
C SER A 88 -7.48 2.53 -2.53
N ARG A 89 -6.49 2.70 -3.40
CA ARG A 89 -5.87 4.02 -3.62
C ARG A 89 -6.92 5.08 -3.95
N ARG A 90 -7.86 4.79 -4.85
CA ARG A 90 -8.93 5.73 -5.22
C ARG A 90 -9.86 6.04 -4.05
N ALA A 91 -10.41 5.03 -3.40
CA ALA A 91 -11.36 5.24 -2.30
C ALA A 91 -10.76 6.09 -1.17
N THR A 92 -9.52 5.81 -0.79
CA THR A 92 -8.85 6.56 0.28
C THR A 92 -8.41 7.95 -0.16
N SER A 93 -7.88 8.11 -1.39
CA SER A 93 -7.45 9.43 -1.88
C SER A 93 -8.64 10.38 -2.09
N VAL A 94 -9.73 9.91 -2.69
CA VAL A 94 -10.94 10.74 -2.87
C VAL A 94 -11.54 11.13 -1.53
N SER A 95 -11.67 10.19 -0.60
CA SER A 95 -12.16 10.49 0.75
C SER A 95 -11.29 11.48 1.54
N ALA A 96 -10.03 11.65 1.17
CA ALA A 96 -9.09 12.57 1.79
C ALA A 96 -8.99 13.94 1.11
N ILE A 97 -9.82 14.23 0.10
CA ILE A 97 -9.89 15.54 -0.56
C ILE A 97 -10.72 16.49 0.27
N TYR A 98 -10.14 17.60 0.69
CA TYR A 98 -10.79 18.71 1.40
C TYR A 98 -10.75 20.02 0.62
N THR A 99 -9.73 20.18 -0.24
CA THR A 99 -9.43 21.41 -0.98
C THR A 99 -9.03 21.11 -2.41
N GLU A 100 -9.02 22.14 -3.26
CA GLU A 100 -8.48 22.04 -4.62
C GLU A 100 -7.01 21.60 -4.64
N ASN A 101 -6.22 22.02 -3.65
CA ASN A 101 -4.82 21.57 -3.55
C ASN A 101 -4.70 20.05 -3.38
N ASP A 102 -5.65 19.41 -2.71
CA ASP A 102 -5.67 17.95 -2.58
C ASP A 102 -5.93 17.27 -3.93
N ILE A 103 -6.74 17.90 -4.78
CA ILE A 103 -6.98 17.44 -6.16
C ILE A 103 -5.69 17.56 -6.97
N LYS A 104 -4.98 18.69 -6.87
CA LYS A 104 -3.68 18.91 -7.50
C LYS A 104 -2.64 17.88 -7.05
N ASP A 105 -2.59 17.56 -5.76
CA ASP A 105 -1.69 16.54 -5.20
C ASP A 105 -1.96 15.13 -5.77
N ILE A 106 -3.23 14.79 -6.01
CA ILE A 106 -3.60 13.52 -6.63
C ILE A 106 -3.21 13.51 -8.10
N LEU A 107 -3.40 14.62 -8.81
CA LEU A 107 -3.05 14.78 -10.22
C LEU A 107 -1.54 14.87 -10.44
N ASN A 108 -0.76 15.27 -9.45
CA ASN A 108 0.70 15.37 -9.53
C ASN A 108 1.43 14.01 -9.64
N GLN A 109 0.69 12.90 -9.62
CA GLN A 109 1.27 11.58 -9.84
C GLN A 109 1.43 11.31 -11.34
N TYR A 110 2.56 10.73 -11.73
CA TYR A 110 2.82 10.37 -13.11
C TYR A 110 1.67 9.58 -13.75
N TYR A 111 1.25 10.03 -14.90
CA TYR A 111 0.28 9.36 -15.75
C TYR A 111 0.50 9.76 -17.21
N LYS A 112 0.25 8.84 -18.11
CA LYS A 112 0.37 9.07 -19.55
C LYS A 112 -0.76 8.30 -20.25
N GLY A 113 -1.69 9.04 -20.90
CA GLY A 113 -2.85 8.41 -21.55
C GLY A 113 -4.05 9.36 -21.70
N SER A 114 -5.24 8.77 -21.88
CA SER A 114 -6.50 9.49 -22.05
C SER A 114 -6.91 10.26 -20.80
N ILE A 115 -7.34 11.51 -20.94
CA ILE A 115 -7.87 12.31 -19.83
C ILE A 115 -9.11 11.67 -19.20
N LYS A 116 -10.00 11.05 -19.99
CA LYS A 116 -11.16 10.31 -19.46
C LYS A 116 -10.73 9.24 -18.47
N ASN A 117 -9.76 8.43 -18.87
CA ASN A 117 -9.24 7.37 -18.01
C ASN A 117 -8.53 7.91 -16.77
N LEU A 118 -7.79 9.03 -16.89
CA LEU A 118 -7.18 9.70 -15.77
C LEU A 118 -8.24 10.12 -14.74
N VAL A 119 -9.22 10.91 -15.18
CA VAL A 119 -10.26 11.50 -14.30
C VAL A 119 -11.11 10.39 -13.67
N TYR A 120 -11.52 9.39 -14.46
CA TYR A 120 -12.27 8.25 -13.94
C TYR A 120 -11.48 7.44 -12.92
N SER A 121 -10.23 7.12 -13.22
CA SER A 121 -9.38 6.31 -12.32
C SER A 121 -9.02 7.04 -11.01
N ARG A 122 -8.87 8.37 -11.06
CA ARG A 122 -8.49 9.17 -9.88
C ARG A 122 -9.70 9.58 -9.03
N PHE A 123 -10.78 10.02 -9.68
CA PHE A 123 -11.92 10.64 -8.99
C PHE A 123 -13.23 9.84 -9.16
N GLY A 124 -13.29 8.86 -10.08
CA GLY A 124 -14.49 8.10 -10.41
C GLY A 124 -15.56 8.97 -11.09
N ILE A 125 -15.15 10.01 -11.81
CA ILE A 125 -16.01 10.95 -12.54
C ILE A 125 -15.81 10.74 -14.04
N SER A 126 -16.90 10.85 -14.81
CA SER A 126 -16.85 10.80 -16.27
C SER A 126 -16.89 12.21 -16.84
N ILE A 127 -16.02 12.49 -17.80
CA ILE A 127 -16.01 13.73 -18.58
C ILE A 127 -16.32 13.42 -20.05
N SER A 128 -16.85 14.40 -20.77
CA SER A 128 -17.24 14.25 -22.19
C SER A 128 -16.06 14.25 -23.15
N GLU A 129 -15.12 15.16 -22.91
CA GLU A 129 -13.92 15.33 -23.76
C GLU A 129 -12.92 14.21 -23.54
N ASP A 130 -12.23 13.81 -24.62
CA ASP A 130 -11.16 12.83 -24.55
C ASP A 130 -9.97 13.28 -25.42
N TYR A 131 -8.80 13.37 -24.80
CA TYR A 131 -7.54 13.66 -25.46
C TYR A 131 -6.38 13.11 -24.61
N TYR A 132 -5.20 13.05 -25.19
CA TYR A 132 -4.02 12.51 -24.54
C TYR A 132 -3.36 13.53 -23.60
N VAL A 133 -3.02 13.11 -22.39
CA VAL A 133 -2.35 13.94 -21.39
C VAL A 133 -1.14 13.24 -20.79
N THR A 134 -0.16 14.04 -20.38
CA THR A 134 1.01 13.60 -19.62
C THR A 134 1.07 14.37 -18.31
N MET A 135 0.86 13.68 -17.19
CA MET A 135 0.92 14.29 -15.86
C MET A 135 2.33 14.16 -15.26
N PRO A 136 2.80 15.18 -14.55
CA PRO A 136 2.10 16.42 -14.15
C PRO A 136 2.16 17.59 -15.15
N GLN A 137 2.77 17.45 -16.32
CA GLN A 137 3.01 18.54 -17.26
C GLN A 137 1.73 19.23 -17.75
N ASP A 138 0.66 18.45 -17.97
CA ASP A 138 -0.64 18.95 -18.46
C ASP A 138 -1.63 19.30 -17.34
N MET A 139 -1.16 19.47 -16.10
CA MET A 139 -2.03 19.64 -14.92
C MET A 139 -3.03 20.78 -15.06
N GLU A 140 -2.60 21.96 -15.48
CA GLU A 140 -3.47 23.14 -15.63
C GLU A 140 -4.59 22.87 -16.63
N LYS A 141 -4.27 22.30 -17.78
CA LYS A 141 -5.27 21.92 -18.80
C LYS A 141 -6.28 20.90 -18.28
N VAL A 142 -5.82 19.97 -17.42
CA VAL A 142 -6.72 18.98 -16.82
C VAL A 142 -7.64 19.65 -15.80
N ILE A 143 -7.10 20.52 -14.93
CA ILE A 143 -7.88 21.21 -13.90
C ILE A 143 -8.96 22.10 -14.51
N GLU A 144 -8.69 22.81 -15.59
CA GLU A 144 -9.67 23.65 -16.31
C GLU A 144 -10.89 22.85 -16.81
N LYS A 145 -10.77 21.55 -16.98
CA LYS A 145 -11.85 20.65 -17.44
C LYS A 145 -12.58 19.95 -16.31
N LEU A 146 -12.15 20.14 -15.07
CA LEU A 146 -12.75 19.53 -13.91
C LEU A 146 -13.79 20.44 -13.24
N ASP A 147 -14.92 19.91 -12.91
CA ASP A 147 -15.83 20.53 -11.96
C ASP A 147 -15.29 20.28 -10.54
N ILE A 148 -14.55 21.25 -10.03
CA ILE A 148 -13.91 21.18 -8.71
C ILE A 148 -14.96 21.04 -7.59
N GLU A 149 -16.11 21.73 -7.73
CA GLU A 149 -17.16 21.68 -6.73
C GLU A 149 -17.83 20.30 -6.68
N ASP A 150 -18.09 19.69 -7.83
CA ASP A 150 -18.59 18.31 -7.92
C ASP A 150 -17.62 17.31 -7.30
N ILE A 151 -16.32 17.45 -7.55
CA ILE A 151 -15.29 16.60 -6.93
C ILE A 151 -15.30 16.76 -5.40
N LEU A 152 -15.36 17.97 -4.88
CA LEU A 152 -15.40 18.24 -3.44
C LEU A 152 -16.66 17.67 -2.78
N ASN A 153 -17.83 17.81 -3.41
CA ASN A 153 -19.09 17.25 -2.93
C ASN A 153 -19.07 15.72 -2.92
N LYS A 154 -18.55 15.10 -3.97
CA LYS A 154 -18.35 13.66 -4.06
C LYS A 154 -17.38 13.17 -3.00
N ALA A 155 -16.26 13.85 -2.82
CA ALA A 155 -15.27 13.54 -1.80
C ALA A 155 -15.86 13.57 -0.39
N LYS A 156 -16.70 14.57 -0.09
CA LYS A 156 -17.41 14.67 1.18
C LYS A 156 -18.34 13.47 1.40
N THR A 157 -19.06 13.06 0.37
CA THR A 157 -20.00 11.92 0.43
C THR A 157 -19.22 10.61 0.62
N GLU A 158 -18.18 10.36 -0.18
CA GLU A 158 -17.33 9.16 -0.06
C GLU A 158 -16.66 9.10 1.32
N ARG A 159 -16.13 10.22 1.81
CA ARG A 159 -15.53 10.33 3.15
C ARG A 159 -16.51 9.96 4.27
N ASN A 160 -17.73 10.46 4.24
CA ASN A 160 -18.74 10.15 5.25
C ASN A 160 -19.09 8.65 5.24
N ASN A 161 -19.23 8.05 4.07
CA ASN A 161 -19.49 6.62 3.94
C ASN A 161 -18.30 5.79 4.42
N TYR A 162 -17.07 6.21 4.08
CA TYR A 162 -15.87 5.49 4.45
C TYR A 162 -15.59 5.59 5.95
N LYS A 163 -15.87 6.73 6.58
CA LYS A 163 -15.79 6.88 8.05
C LYS A 163 -16.74 5.90 8.77
N LYS A 164 -17.98 5.75 8.33
CA LYS A 164 -18.92 4.75 8.87
C LYS A 164 -18.38 3.30 8.76
N TYR A 165 -17.66 3.01 7.69
CA TYR A 165 -16.99 1.70 7.56
C TYR A 165 -15.85 1.56 8.57
N ILE A 166 -15.05 2.60 8.77
CA ILE A 166 -13.90 2.61 9.67
C ILE A 166 -14.32 2.51 11.14
N GLU A 167 -15.46 3.04 11.53
CA GLU A 167 -16.01 2.97 12.90
C GLU A 167 -16.19 1.53 13.42
N LYS A 168 -16.15 0.53 12.53
CA LYS A 168 -16.18 -0.90 12.88
C LYS A 168 -14.87 -1.43 13.43
N PHE A 169 -13.80 -0.64 13.34
CA PHE A 169 -12.46 -1.04 13.73
C PHE A 169 -11.96 -0.22 14.92
N SER A 170 -11.01 -0.79 15.67
CA SER A 170 -10.42 -0.10 16.81
C SER A 170 -9.66 1.16 16.38
N GLU A 171 -9.68 2.16 17.23
CA GLU A 171 -8.82 3.34 17.05
C GLU A 171 -7.34 3.02 17.24
N SER A 172 -7.00 2.04 18.07
CA SER A 172 -5.65 1.52 18.26
C SER A 172 -5.35 0.46 17.19
N CYS A 173 -5.04 0.91 15.96
CA CYS A 173 -4.76 0.02 14.85
C CYS A 173 -3.54 0.43 14.06
N ALA A 174 -2.89 -0.58 13.45
CA ALA A 174 -1.87 -0.42 12.44
C ALA A 174 -2.33 -0.99 11.11
N VAL A 175 -1.80 -0.48 9.99
CA VAL A 175 -2.09 -1.01 8.65
C VAL A 175 -0.93 -1.87 8.15
N VAL A 176 -1.27 -2.90 7.37
CA VAL A 176 -0.31 -3.85 6.80
C VAL A 176 -0.57 -4.03 5.32
N ASP A 177 0.49 -3.93 4.52
CA ASP A 177 0.44 -4.15 3.08
C ASP A 177 1.76 -4.74 2.56
N VAL A 178 1.77 -5.20 1.32
CA VAL A 178 3.00 -5.65 0.65
C VAL A 178 3.97 -4.47 0.44
N GLY A 179 3.49 -3.32 0.07
CA GLY A 179 4.27 -2.09 -0.11
C GLY A 179 3.73 -1.21 -1.25
N TYR A 180 4.42 -0.20 -1.70
CA TYR A 180 5.73 0.29 -1.21
C TYR A 180 5.64 1.72 -0.69
N SER A 181 4.75 2.56 -1.22
CA SER A 181 4.76 4.01 -1.02
C SER A 181 3.89 4.48 0.14
N GLY A 182 3.17 3.56 0.80
CA GLY A 182 2.26 3.89 1.88
C GLY A 182 1.10 4.82 1.51
N THR A 183 0.72 4.87 0.22
CA THR A 183 -0.30 5.82 -0.27
C THR A 183 -1.64 5.67 0.43
N ILE A 184 -2.10 4.44 0.66
CA ILE A 184 -3.37 4.17 1.36
C ILE A 184 -3.25 4.63 2.82
N GLN A 185 -2.18 4.27 3.51
CA GLN A 185 -1.88 4.72 4.87
C GLN A 185 -1.92 6.25 5.00
N TYR A 186 -1.24 6.95 4.07
CA TYR A 186 -1.19 8.41 4.04
C TYR A 186 -2.59 9.03 3.95
N TYR A 187 -3.42 8.56 2.99
CA TYR A 187 -4.74 9.12 2.82
C TYR A 187 -5.70 8.75 3.95
N LEU A 188 -5.57 7.57 4.54
CA LEU A 188 -6.32 7.20 5.75
C LEU A 188 -5.95 8.13 6.92
N ALA A 189 -4.67 8.35 7.16
CA ALA A 189 -4.20 9.24 8.22
C ALA A 189 -4.69 10.68 8.01
N LYS A 190 -4.62 11.19 6.77
CA LYS A 190 -5.11 12.51 6.39
C LYS A 190 -6.63 12.62 6.58
N MET A 191 -7.40 11.66 6.10
CA MET A 191 -8.86 11.65 6.21
C MET A 191 -9.34 11.61 7.66
N LEU A 192 -8.67 10.85 8.52
CA LEU A 192 -9.01 10.69 9.93
C LEU A 192 -8.36 11.74 10.83
N ASN A 193 -7.47 12.56 10.27
CA ASN A 193 -6.66 13.53 11.02
C ASN A 193 -5.95 12.91 12.23
N LYS A 194 -5.39 11.71 12.03
CA LYS A 194 -4.62 11.00 13.07
C LYS A 194 -3.46 10.22 12.47
N LYS A 195 -2.43 9.95 13.27
CA LYS A 195 -1.33 9.08 12.85
C LYS A 195 -1.84 7.63 12.77
N ILE A 196 -1.46 6.97 11.69
CA ILE A 196 -1.72 5.54 11.47
C ILE A 196 -0.38 4.93 11.06
N ASP A 197 0.11 3.99 11.84
CA ASP A 197 1.39 3.34 11.56
C ASP A 197 1.21 2.21 10.55
N GLY A 198 2.20 2.05 9.68
CA GLY A 198 2.19 1.09 8.58
C GLY A 198 3.38 0.14 8.61
N TYR A 199 3.10 -1.13 8.34
CA TYR A 199 4.07 -2.22 8.32
C TYR A 199 4.02 -2.93 6.96
N TYR A 200 5.18 -3.03 6.32
CA TYR A 200 5.29 -3.44 4.92
C TYR A 200 6.32 -4.55 4.73
N ILE A 201 6.15 -5.36 3.68
CA ILE A 201 7.22 -6.25 3.24
C ILE A 201 8.40 -5.41 2.75
N CYS A 202 8.14 -4.43 1.89
CA CYS A 202 9.11 -3.45 1.41
C CYS A 202 8.51 -2.05 1.42
N SER A 203 9.32 -1.02 1.60
CA SER A 203 8.89 0.38 1.51
C SER A 203 9.78 1.19 0.57
N HIS A 204 9.28 2.35 0.14
CA HIS A 204 10.08 3.33 -0.59
C HIS A 204 10.82 4.27 0.35
N PHE A 205 11.98 4.74 -0.08
CA PHE A 205 12.63 5.88 0.53
C PHE A 205 11.77 7.15 0.33
N ASN A 206 11.64 8.03 1.35
CA ASN A 206 10.80 9.22 1.32
C ASN A 206 9.31 8.94 1.04
N ASN A 207 8.75 7.91 1.62
CA ASN A 207 7.32 7.61 1.50
C ASN A 207 6.44 8.74 2.07
N LYS A 208 5.19 8.81 1.57
CA LYS A 208 4.25 9.88 1.96
C LYS A 208 3.86 9.88 3.45
N PRO A 209 3.63 8.73 4.12
CA PRO A 209 3.25 8.70 5.52
C PRO A 209 4.27 9.33 6.45
N GLU A 210 5.56 9.16 6.22
CA GLU A 210 6.62 9.76 7.07
C GLU A 210 6.59 11.29 7.02
N LYS A 211 6.20 11.88 5.89
CA LYS A 211 6.08 13.35 5.74
C LYS A 211 5.02 13.96 6.66
N ILE A 212 4.06 13.17 7.12
CA ILE A 212 3.01 13.59 8.08
C ILE A 212 3.22 12.96 9.46
N GLY A 213 4.41 12.42 9.72
CA GLY A 213 4.83 11.88 11.01
C GLY A 213 4.21 10.53 11.38
N CYS A 214 3.75 9.74 10.38
CA CYS A 214 3.37 8.36 10.57
C CYS A 214 4.59 7.44 10.46
N LYS A 215 4.61 6.36 11.22
CA LYS A 215 5.61 5.30 11.08
C LYS A 215 5.35 4.51 9.80
N CYS A 216 6.38 4.20 9.04
CA CYS A 216 6.30 3.39 7.83
C CYS A 216 7.49 2.43 7.81
N GLU A 217 7.31 1.26 8.38
CA GLU A 217 8.39 0.28 8.53
C GLU A 217 8.28 -0.89 7.56
N SER A 218 9.42 -1.45 7.21
CA SER A 218 9.50 -2.61 6.35
C SER A 218 10.60 -3.57 6.77
N ILE A 219 10.27 -4.86 6.73
CA ILE A 219 11.23 -5.90 7.15
C ILE A 219 12.41 -6.04 6.19
N TYR A 220 12.17 -5.96 4.88
CA TYR A 220 13.20 -6.18 3.87
C TYR A 220 13.81 -4.89 3.33
N GLY A 221 13.52 -3.77 4.01
CA GLY A 221 14.16 -2.49 3.80
C GLY A 221 13.55 -1.68 2.67
N VAL A 222 14.22 -0.59 2.37
CA VAL A 222 13.77 0.42 1.43
C VAL A 222 14.23 0.07 0.02
N LEU A 223 13.29 0.03 -0.91
CA LEU A 223 13.58 -0.11 -2.32
C LEU A 223 13.94 1.26 -2.90
N ASN A 224 15.18 1.41 -3.35
CA ASN A 224 15.56 2.51 -4.24
C ASN A 224 15.13 2.13 -5.66
N LEU A 225 13.92 2.52 -6.06
CA LEU A 225 13.45 2.34 -7.43
C LEU A 225 13.94 3.46 -8.38
N VAL A 226 14.90 4.24 -7.94
CA VAL A 226 15.37 5.41 -8.68
C VAL A 226 16.43 4.91 -9.62
N ASP A 227 16.78 4.08 -10.25
CA ASP A 227 17.87 4.03 -11.25
C ASP A 227 17.87 2.90 -12.28
N GLU A 228 16.93 1.96 -12.24
CA GLU A 228 16.97 0.92 -13.27
C GLU A 228 16.17 1.27 -14.55
N ARG A 229 15.40 2.35 -14.56
CA ARG A 229 14.66 2.74 -15.77
C ARG A 229 15.40 3.71 -16.69
N GLU A 230 16.47 4.32 -16.25
CA GLU A 230 17.29 5.21 -17.09
C GLU A 230 18.43 4.48 -17.80
N ASN A 231 18.71 3.24 -17.47
CA ASN A 231 19.77 2.46 -18.10
C ASN A 231 19.29 1.40 -19.12
N ILE A 232 18.02 1.49 -19.56
CA ILE A 232 17.53 0.71 -20.70
C ILE A 232 17.22 1.69 -21.83
N VAL A 233 18.27 2.15 -22.50
CA VAL A 233 18.26 2.73 -23.84
C VAL A 233 19.18 1.89 -24.70
#